data_c6c711e0c2951c5a14e42452920c29c3
#
_entry.id   c6c711e0c2951c5a14e42452920c29c3
#
_cell.length_a   1.000
_cell.length_b   1.000
_cell.length_c   1.000
_cell.angle_alpha   90.00
_cell.angle_beta   90.00
_cell.angle_gamma   90.00
#
_symmetry.space_group_name_H-M   'P 1'
#
loop_
_entity.id
_entity.type
_entity.pdbx_description
1 polymer ?
#
loop_
_entity_poly.entity_id
_entity_poly.type
_entity_poly.pdbx_seq_one_letter_code
_entity_poly.pdbx_strand_id
1 'polypeptide(L)'
;QGVSSAASDVYKRQFHKCMKEACDSADPNYYERYKKACDEYFYLPHRSEARGEGGIFIDHLKTDDWNKDFNFIKEVGLSTLKAITTIIRNLKDEEWTEQEKEQQLIKRGRYVEFNLLWDRGTAFGIKTGGNSDAILMSMPPTAKWD
;
A
#
# COMPACT_ATOMS: atom_id res chain seq x y z
N GLN A 1 -1.61 -21.28 -17.26
CA GLN A 1 -0.59 -20.23 -17.17
C GLN A 1 -1.20 -19.15 -16.27
N GLY A 2 -0.69 -19.03 -15.05
CA GLY A 2 -1.18 -18.06 -14.09
C GLY A 2 -1.13 -16.64 -14.63
N VAL A 3 -1.81 -15.70 -13.95
CA VAL A 3 -1.71 -14.28 -14.28
C VAL A 3 -0.22 -13.96 -14.39
N SER A 4 0.23 -13.77 -15.60
CA SER A 4 1.66 -13.64 -15.87
C SER A 4 2.22 -12.45 -15.08
N SER A 5 3.48 -12.49 -14.72
CA SER A 5 4.18 -11.34 -14.13
C SER A 5 3.87 -10.03 -14.89
N ALA A 6 3.67 -10.13 -16.20
CA ALA A 6 3.26 -9.04 -17.07
C ALA A 6 1.86 -8.47 -16.74
N ALA A 7 0.88 -9.30 -16.40
CA ALA A 7 -0.45 -8.82 -16.01
C ALA A 7 -0.41 -8.13 -14.63
N SER A 8 0.30 -8.70 -13.66
CA SER A 8 0.56 -8.08 -12.36
C SER A 8 1.21 -6.70 -12.53
N ASP A 9 2.21 -6.58 -13.41
CA ASP A 9 2.88 -5.30 -13.70
C ASP A 9 1.96 -4.27 -14.38
N VAL A 10 0.99 -4.72 -15.18
CA VAL A 10 -0.01 -3.81 -15.79
C VAL A 10 -0.89 -3.19 -14.71
N TYR A 11 -1.42 -4.00 -13.78
CA TYR A 11 -2.28 -3.49 -12.70
C TYR A 11 -1.52 -2.64 -11.69
N LYS A 12 -0.28 -2.96 -11.40
CA LYS A 12 0.61 -2.13 -10.61
C LYS A 12 0.80 -0.75 -11.26
N ARG A 13 1.14 -0.71 -12.55
CA ARG A 13 1.27 0.55 -13.29
C ARG A 13 -0.03 1.35 -13.31
N GLN A 14 -1.18 0.70 -13.47
CA GLN A 14 -2.49 1.35 -13.43
C GLN A 14 -2.77 1.99 -12.07
N PHE A 15 -2.47 1.28 -11.00
CA PHE A 15 -2.63 1.78 -9.64
C PHE A 15 -1.75 3.01 -9.39
N HIS A 16 -0.46 2.93 -9.72
CA HIS A 16 0.48 4.04 -9.58
C HIS A 16 0.10 5.24 -10.48
N LYS A 17 -0.40 4.99 -11.69
CA LYS A 17 -0.88 6.04 -12.59
C LYS A 17 -2.02 6.85 -11.97
N CYS A 18 -3.02 6.19 -11.38
CA CYS A 18 -4.14 6.87 -10.72
C CYS A 18 -3.68 7.76 -9.55
N MET A 19 -2.72 7.28 -8.75
CA MET A 19 -2.15 8.08 -7.66
C MET A 19 -1.34 9.26 -8.19
N LYS A 20 -0.57 9.04 -9.26
CA LYS A 20 0.21 10.11 -9.89
C LYS A 20 -0.71 11.21 -10.43
N GLU A 21 -1.78 10.85 -11.12
CA GLU A 21 -2.75 11.80 -11.65
C GLU A 21 -3.40 12.64 -10.53
N ALA A 22 -3.75 12.01 -9.39
CA ALA A 22 -4.27 12.71 -8.23
C ALA A 22 -3.25 13.67 -7.59
N CYS A 23 -2.00 13.26 -7.49
CA CYS A 23 -0.91 14.10 -7.00
C CYS A 23 -0.64 15.28 -7.93
N ASP A 24 -0.50 15.03 -9.24
CA ASP A 24 -0.18 16.03 -10.27
C ASP A 24 -1.28 17.11 -10.38
N SER A 25 -2.54 16.76 -10.06
CA SER A 25 -3.63 17.74 -10.02
C SER A 25 -3.49 18.80 -8.92
N ALA A 26 -2.75 18.49 -7.87
CA ALA A 26 -2.52 19.37 -6.74
C ALA A 26 -1.13 20.05 -6.81
N ASP A 27 -0.08 19.28 -7.09
CA ASP A 27 1.29 19.76 -7.27
C ASP A 27 2.11 18.69 -8.04
N PRO A 28 2.82 19.06 -9.10
CA PRO A 28 3.58 18.12 -9.94
C PRO A 28 4.72 17.40 -9.19
N ASN A 29 5.16 17.92 -8.04
CA ASN A 29 6.21 17.31 -7.22
C ASN A 29 5.67 16.31 -6.19
N TYR A 30 4.35 16.27 -5.95
CA TYR A 30 3.78 15.47 -4.86
C TYR A 30 3.95 13.98 -5.10
N TYR A 31 3.77 13.49 -6.30
CA TYR A 31 3.90 12.06 -6.56
C TYR A 31 5.30 11.54 -6.23
N GLU A 32 6.34 12.16 -6.76
CA GLU A 32 7.73 11.72 -6.52
C GLU A 32 8.09 11.84 -5.04
N ARG A 33 7.68 12.92 -4.38
CA ARG A 33 7.92 13.13 -2.95
C ARG A 33 7.27 12.04 -2.10
N TYR A 34 5.97 11.79 -2.29
CA TYR A 34 5.22 10.85 -1.46
C TYR A 34 5.48 9.40 -1.83
N LYS A 35 5.81 9.13 -3.10
CA LYS A 35 6.27 7.80 -3.52
C LYS A 35 7.61 7.45 -2.86
N LYS A 36 8.56 8.36 -2.89
CA LYS A 36 9.85 8.16 -2.21
C LYS A 36 9.65 7.92 -0.71
N ALA A 37 8.83 8.71 -0.05
CA ALA A 37 8.51 8.52 1.37
C ALA A 37 7.88 7.15 1.64
N CYS A 38 7.00 6.67 0.74
CA CYS A 38 6.41 5.33 0.82
C CYS A 38 7.46 4.24 0.67
N ASP A 39 8.30 4.32 -0.35
CA ASP A 39 9.33 3.32 -0.65
C ASP A 39 10.34 3.20 0.51
N GLU A 40 10.75 4.34 1.09
CA GLU A 40 11.67 4.37 2.23
C GLU A 40 11.02 3.84 3.52
N TYR A 41 9.79 4.26 3.83
CA TYR A 41 9.12 3.86 5.07
C TYR A 41 8.75 2.38 5.10
N PHE A 42 8.24 1.84 3.99
CA PHE A 42 7.75 0.45 3.90
C PHE A 42 8.82 -0.55 3.41
N TYR A 43 10.08 -0.21 3.52
CA TYR A 43 11.18 -1.11 3.24
C TYR A 43 11.45 -2.07 4.41
N LEU A 44 11.83 -3.31 4.08
CA LEU A 44 12.19 -4.34 5.05
C LEU A 44 13.72 -4.53 5.04
N PRO A 45 14.48 -3.86 5.94
CA PRO A 45 15.94 -3.92 5.93
C PRO A 45 16.50 -5.33 6.08
N HIS A 46 15.87 -6.15 6.92
CA HIS A 46 16.30 -7.53 7.19
C HIS A 46 16.05 -8.50 6.03
N ARG A 47 15.24 -8.09 5.04
CA ARG A 47 14.96 -8.84 3.81
C ARG A 47 15.59 -8.20 2.58
N SER A 48 16.06 -6.96 2.68
CA SER A 48 16.53 -6.15 1.55
C SER A 48 15.49 -6.01 0.42
N GLU A 49 14.20 -5.94 0.79
CA GLU A 49 13.10 -5.80 -0.16
C GLU A 49 12.01 -4.84 0.34
N ALA A 50 11.16 -4.37 -0.58
CA ALA A 50 9.96 -3.61 -0.22
C ALA A 50 8.89 -4.55 0.36
N ARG A 51 8.12 -4.09 1.35
CA ARG A 51 7.01 -4.83 1.96
C ARG A 51 5.94 -5.24 0.93
N GLY A 52 5.69 -4.41 -0.09
CA GLY A 52 4.64 -4.61 -1.07
C GLY A 52 4.84 -3.75 -2.31
N GLU A 53 3.77 -3.52 -3.05
CA GLU A 53 3.82 -2.86 -4.37
C GLU A 53 4.05 -1.34 -4.30
N GLY A 54 4.16 -0.77 -3.10
CA GLY A 54 4.35 0.65 -2.90
C GLY A 54 3.04 1.44 -3.02
N GLY A 55 3.19 2.72 -3.28
CA GLY A 55 2.10 3.68 -3.35
C GLY A 55 2.61 5.08 -3.04
N ILE A 56 1.81 5.86 -2.34
CA ILE A 56 2.19 7.17 -1.80
C ILE A 56 2.00 7.18 -0.28
N PHE A 57 2.89 7.86 0.43
CA PHE A 57 2.81 8.04 1.88
C PHE A 57 2.86 9.52 2.21
N ILE A 58 1.70 10.07 2.61
CA ILE A 58 1.51 11.49 2.87
C ILE A 58 1.67 11.72 4.37
N ASP A 59 2.83 12.22 4.74
CA ASP A 59 3.15 12.63 6.10
C ASP A 59 3.48 14.14 6.12
N HIS A 60 3.07 14.84 7.16
CA HIS A 60 3.31 16.28 7.36
C HIS A 60 2.81 17.17 6.20
N LEU A 61 1.65 16.85 5.60
CA LEU A 61 1.01 17.76 4.63
C LEU A 61 0.53 19.02 5.36
N LYS A 62 1.09 20.17 4.99
CA LYS A 62 0.67 21.48 5.48
C LYS A 62 1.10 22.53 4.49
N THR A 63 0.15 23.11 3.75
CA THR A 63 0.40 24.22 2.81
C THR A 63 -0.08 25.58 3.35
N ASP A 64 -0.60 25.61 4.60
CA ASP A 64 -1.28 26.75 5.21
C ASP A 64 -2.60 27.15 4.49
N ASP A 65 -3.06 26.35 3.55
CA ASP A 65 -4.38 26.41 2.91
C ASP A 65 -5.14 25.10 3.16
N TRP A 66 -6.05 25.13 4.13
CA TRP A 66 -6.86 23.97 4.52
C TRP A 66 -7.66 23.41 3.35
N ASN A 67 -8.23 24.24 2.51
CA ASN A 67 -9.06 23.77 1.39
C ASN A 67 -8.20 23.05 0.34
N LYS A 68 -7.01 23.56 0.06
CA LYS A 68 -6.04 22.90 -0.83
C LYS A 68 -5.64 21.53 -0.28
N ASP A 69 -5.25 21.47 0.99
CA ASP A 69 -4.83 20.22 1.63
C ASP A 69 -5.97 19.19 1.68
N PHE A 70 -7.17 19.61 2.09
CA PHE A 70 -8.34 18.77 2.14
C PHE A 70 -8.75 18.24 0.75
N ASN A 71 -8.79 19.10 -0.26
CA ASN A 71 -9.14 18.70 -1.61
C ASN A 71 -8.13 17.69 -2.18
N PHE A 72 -6.84 17.88 -1.93
CA PHE A 72 -5.81 16.93 -2.33
C PHE A 72 -6.03 15.54 -1.70
N ILE A 73 -6.21 15.47 -0.38
CA ILE A 73 -6.47 14.19 0.31
C ILE A 73 -7.75 13.52 -0.19
N LYS A 74 -8.79 14.32 -0.42
CA LYS A 74 -10.06 13.82 -1.00
C LYS A 74 -9.85 13.22 -2.39
N GLU A 75 -9.14 13.90 -3.29
CA GLU A 75 -8.85 13.40 -4.63
C GLU A 75 -8.00 12.12 -4.61
N VAL A 76 -7.00 12.04 -3.73
CA VAL A 76 -6.23 10.81 -3.51
C VAL A 76 -7.16 9.66 -3.08
N GLY A 77 -8.06 9.90 -2.12
CA GLY A 77 -9.02 8.90 -1.65
C GLY A 77 -9.94 8.40 -2.76
N LEU A 78 -10.53 9.31 -3.53
CA LEU A 78 -11.43 8.98 -4.65
C LEU A 78 -10.71 8.24 -5.78
N SER A 79 -9.50 8.67 -6.13
CA SER A 79 -8.67 8.03 -7.16
C SER A 79 -8.24 6.62 -6.74
N THR A 80 -7.87 6.44 -5.46
CA THR A 80 -7.54 5.13 -4.89
C THR A 80 -8.73 4.19 -4.93
N LEU A 81 -9.91 4.65 -4.49
CA LEU A 81 -11.15 3.86 -4.54
C LEU A 81 -11.47 3.43 -5.98
N LYS A 82 -11.38 4.35 -6.94
CA LYS A 82 -11.59 4.06 -8.36
C LYS A 82 -10.59 3.02 -8.88
N ALA A 83 -9.30 3.18 -8.58
CA ALA A 83 -8.26 2.26 -9.01
C ALA A 83 -8.50 0.84 -8.47
N ILE A 84 -8.70 0.70 -7.15
CA ILE A 84 -8.93 -0.59 -6.48
C ILE A 84 -10.20 -1.27 -7.03
N THR A 85 -11.32 -0.54 -7.11
CA THR A 85 -12.57 -1.13 -7.63
C THR A 85 -12.46 -1.57 -9.07
N THR A 86 -11.71 -0.85 -9.90
CA THR A 86 -11.48 -1.22 -11.30
C THR A 86 -10.63 -2.49 -11.39
N ILE A 87 -9.53 -2.56 -10.63
CA ILE A 87 -8.64 -3.73 -10.58
C ILE A 87 -9.41 -4.96 -10.08
N ILE A 88 -10.17 -4.84 -8.99
CA ILE A 88 -10.97 -5.94 -8.44
C ILE A 88 -11.99 -6.44 -9.48
N ARG A 89 -12.72 -5.54 -10.14
CA ARG A 89 -13.71 -5.92 -11.17
C ARG A 89 -13.08 -6.69 -12.32
N ASN A 90 -11.86 -6.32 -12.71
CA ASN A 90 -11.16 -6.97 -13.81
C ASN A 90 -10.57 -8.34 -13.42
N LEU A 91 -10.26 -8.55 -12.13
CA LEU A 91 -9.55 -9.73 -11.67
C LEU A 91 -10.40 -10.73 -10.88
N LYS A 92 -11.57 -10.34 -10.40
CA LYS A 92 -12.36 -11.18 -9.46
C LYS A 92 -12.80 -12.53 -10.03
N ASP A 93 -12.91 -12.65 -11.32
CA ASP A 93 -13.34 -13.85 -12.03
C ASP A 93 -12.15 -14.58 -12.71
N GLU A 94 -10.92 -14.07 -12.56
CA GLU A 94 -9.72 -14.73 -13.08
C GLU A 94 -9.35 -15.96 -12.24
N GLU A 95 -9.02 -17.05 -12.91
CA GLU A 95 -8.50 -18.24 -12.24
C GLU A 95 -7.10 -18.00 -11.69
N TRP A 96 -6.82 -18.60 -10.55
CA TRP A 96 -5.51 -18.54 -9.90
C TRP A 96 -4.96 -19.94 -9.64
N THR A 97 -3.65 -20.06 -9.56
CA THR A 97 -2.94 -21.30 -9.29
C THR A 97 -2.53 -21.41 -7.81
N GLU A 98 -2.27 -22.62 -7.33
CA GLU A 98 -1.73 -22.84 -5.99
C GLU A 98 -0.38 -22.12 -5.79
N GLN A 99 0.45 -22.03 -6.83
CA GLN A 99 1.71 -21.29 -6.77
C GLN A 99 1.49 -19.79 -6.56
N GLU A 100 0.52 -19.19 -7.23
CA GLU A 100 0.17 -17.76 -7.03
C GLU A 100 -0.40 -17.53 -5.65
N LYS A 101 -1.20 -18.48 -5.15
CA LYS A 101 -1.71 -18.42 -3.77
C LYS A 101 -0.59 -18.47 -2.75
N GLU A 102 0.39 -19.33 -2.96
CA GLU A 102 1.55 -19.43 -2.10
C GLU A 102 2.37 -18.14 -2.10
N GLN A 103 2.65 -17.56 -3.27
CA GLN A 103 3.32 -16.28 -3.39
C GLN A 103 2.55 -15.15 -2.69
N GLN A 104 1.23 -15.13 -2.81
CA GLN A 104 0.38 -14.18 -2.08
C GLN A 104 0.56 -14.32 -0.57
N LEU A 105 0.57 -15.56 -0.05
CA LEU A 105 0.73 -15.80 1.39
C LEU A 105 2.12 -15.39 1.89
N ILE A 106 3.18 -15.61 1.10
CA ILE A 106 4.54 -15.12 1.40
C ILE A 106 4.55 -13.59 1.44
N LYS A 107 3.96 -12.91 0.46
CA LYS A 107 3.86 -11.44 0.48
C LYS A 107 3.03 -10.93 1.67
N ARG A 108 2.03 -11.67 2.13
CA ARG A 108 1.32 -11.37 3.38
C ARG A 108 2.22 -11.53 4.60
N GLY A 109 3.15 -12.48 4.59
CA GLY A 109 4.21 -12.60 5.61
C GLY A 109 5.08 -11.34 5.70
N ARG A 110 5.49 -10.77 4.55
CA ARG A 110 6.22 -9.49 4.51
C ARG A 110 5.43 -8.33 5.14
N TYR A 111 4.12 -8.29 4.91
CA TYR A 111 3.23 -7.33 5.55
C TYR A 111 3.22 -7.48 7.08
N VAL A 112 3.11 -8.71 7.58
CA VAL A 112 3.16 -9.00 9.03
C VAL A 112 4.51 -8.58 9.63
N GLU A 113 5.62 -8.96 8.99
CA GLU A 113 6.97 -8.57 9.44
C GLU A 113 7.11 -7.05 9.57
N PHE A 114 6.67 -6.31 8.56
CA PHE A 114 6.72 -4.85 8.62
C PHE A 114 5.96 -4.31 9.82
N ASN A 115 4.69 -4.70 9.96
CA ASN A 115 3.83 -4.15 11.00
C ASN A 115 4.30 -4.50 12.41
N LEU A 116 4.85 -5.69 12.62
CA LEU A 116 5.31 -6.11 13.95
C LEU A 116 6.72 -5.61 14.29
N LEU A 117 7.61 -5.47 13.31
CA LEU A 117 9.01 -5.14 13.54
C LEU A 117 9.35 -3.67 13.30
N TRP A 118 8.69 -3.02 12.36
CA TRP A 118 9.13 -1.73 11.82
C TRP A 118 8.07 -0.62 11.88
N ASP A 119 6.76 -0.97 11.96
CA ASP A 119 5.73 0.05 11.97
C ASP A 119 5.69 0.82 13.29
N ARG A 120 5.93 2.13 13.18
CA ARG A 120 5.96 3.04 14.34
C ARG A 120 4.60 3.11 15.05
N GLY A 121 3.51 3.06 14.30
CA GLY A 121 2.15 3.12 14.83
C GLY A 121 1.80 1.88 15.64
N THR A 122 2.07 0.70 15.10
CA THR A 122 1.87 -0.59 15.80
C THR A 122 2.73 -0.66 17.07
N ALA A 123 4.01 -0.32 16.95
CA ALA A 123 4.92 -0.32 18.10
C ALA A 123 4.46 0.66 19.21
N PHE A 124 4.01 1.86 18.84
CA PHE A 124 3.48 2.83 19.79
C PHE A 124 2.20 2.32 20.46
N GLY A 125 1.24 1.84 19.67
CA GLY A 125 -0.03 1.34 20.20
C GLY A 125 0.16 0.21 21.22
N ILE A 126 1.02 -0.77 20.91
CA ILE A 126 1.31 -1.88 21.83
C ILE A 126 2.02 -1.38 23.09
N LYS A 127 3.06 -0.54 22.96
CA LYS A 127 3.83 -0.01 24.09
C LYS A 127 3.02 0.87 25.04
N THR A 128 2.00 1.54 24.55
CA THR A 128 1.12 2.40 25.36
C THR A 128 -0.09 1.66 25.95
N GLY A 129 -0.16 0.33 25.78
CA GLY A 129 -1.27 -0.48 26.33
C GLY A 129 -2.59 -0.30 25.57
N GLY A 130 -2.52 0.05 24.29
CA GLY A 130 -3.71 0.13 23.44
C GLY A 130 -4.41 -1.21 23.24
N ASN A 131 -5.64 -1.18 22.75
CA ASN A 131 -6.42 -2.39 22.47
C ASN A 131 -5.74 -3.22 21.36
N SER A 132 -5.20 -4.38 21.70
CA SER A 132 -4.47 -5.26 20.79
C SER A 132 -5.32 -5.71 19.61
N ASP A 133 -6.61 -5.99 19.82
CA ASP A 133 -7.52 -6.43 18.74
C ASP A 133 -7.70 -5.32 17.70
N ALA A 134 -7.81 -4.07 18.14
CA ALA A 134 -7.89 -2.92 17.24
C ALA A 134 -6.56 -2.62 16.53
N ILE A 135 -5.43 -2.74 17.23
CA ILE A 135 -4.10 -2.51 16.66
C ILE A 135 -3.77 -3.55 15.59
N LEU A 136 -4.09 -4.81 15.85
CA LEU A 136 -3.75 -5.95 15.00
C LEU A 136 -4.87 -6.35 14.03
N MET A 137 -5.96 -5.59 13.95
CA MET A 137 -7.11 -5.90 13.09
C MET A 137 -6.77 -5.98 11.60
N SER A 138 -5.68 -5.36 11.16
CA SER A 138 -5.21 -5.39 9.77
C SER A 138 -4.36 -6.63 9.42
N MET A 139 -4.00 -7.44 10.42
CA MET A 139 -3.20 -8.64 10.17
C MET A 139 -3.99 -9.65 9.33
N PRO A 140 -3.35 -10.27 8.32
CA PRO A 140 -4.01 -11.29 7.53
C PRO A 140 -4.27 -12.54 8.39
N PRO A 141 -5.41 -13.24 8.19
CA PRO A 141 -5.73 -14.46 8.95
C PRO A 141 -4.76 -15.61 8.67
N THR A 142 -4.10 -15.58 7.53
CA THR A 142 -3.07 -16.55 7.12
C THR A 142 -1.92 -15.85 6.41
N ALA A 143 -0.70 -16.30 6.70
CA ALA A 143 0.53 -15.87 6.05
C ALA A 143 1.50 -17.03 5.97
N LYS A 144 2.50 -16.96 5.09
CA LYS A 144 3.59 -17.92 4.99
C LYS A 144 4.93 -17.20 5.01
N TRP A 145 5.97 -17.95 5.35
CA TRP A 145 7.37 -17.54 5.27
C TRP A 145 8.14 -18.57 4.47
N ASP A 146 9.07 -18.12 3.66
CA ASP A 146 10.10 -18.89 2.95
C ASP A 146 11.40 -18.94 3.76
#